data_469df78cc6b9e2c6a545617f5a367287
#
_entry.id   469df78cc6b9e2c6a545617f5a367287
#
_cell.length_a   1.000
_cell.length_b   1.000
_cell.length_c   1.000
_cell.angle_alpha   90.00
_cell.angle_beta   90.00
_cell.angle_gamma   90.00
#
_symmetry.space_group_name_H-M   'P 1'
#
loop_
_entity.id
_entity.type
_entity.pdbx_description
1 polymer ?
#
loop_
_entity_poly.entity_id
_entity_poly.type
_entity_poly.pdbx_seq_one_letter_code
_entity_poly.pdbx_strand_id
1 'polypeptide(L)'
;MRWIYTVGILFLFVACSEPQVATTPQQSEPQTEAAALNETQLLNTWLDVQYEEQLGFSPQTRTRLGDKTDYDKLDDYTLAGQLRELEWLRGSVSAMQQDFDYDALNEDGKLSYDMWAYGLEQAESQVPFLSHRYIFGRGGPQSSIPSFLISYQSLESAADVEAYLSRLGEIDRVFSELLERSEQASAAGIRQPRFAYDFALTEIERVTAGVPFNTSDDSPNSPLWVDLQTKIQTLVDDEVLNADLAQTYLSEAQNILSTQVLTAYADVAQWLEEDREFSTEESQGAWALPDGESYYNHRLKLMTTLDLSADEIHNIGLEEVERLRGEMEAIKNLVGYEDTLQEFFVFTREDPQFYYPNTDEGRQEYLDVNNEYLDFINDKLPEYFGLLPKASLIVSRVESFREQDGAAQHYRAGAPDGSRPGVFYSHMSDMSTLAKFQIEDIAYHEGNPGHHMQISIQQELTEVPRFRTQYRTTAYTEGWGLYAEWLAKEMGGFEDPYSDFGRLAGEIWRAVRLVVDTGIHSKQWSEDQAVQYFLDNTPIPEGAVRSEVQRYFAGPGQATAYKIGMMNFQEARANAQSALGDDFDIRAFHDIVLGAGAVPIPMMHARVQRWIQESQQSPQP
;
A
#
# COMPACT_ATOMS: atom_id res chain seq x y z
N MET A 1 -64.44 35.60 -11.63
CA MET A 1 -65.67 35.31 -10.83
C MET A 1 -65.16 35.14 -9.39
N ARG A 2 -65.19 36.23 -8.61
CA ARG A 2 -66.21 36.76 -7.69
C ARG A 2 -66.79 35.61 -6.88
N TRP A 3 -66.51 35.58 -5.57
CA TRP A 3 -67.47 36.04 -4.55
C TRP A 3 -66.73 36.31 -3.21
N ILE A 4 -67.03 37.54 -2.70
CA ILE A 4 -66.70 38.12 -1.40
C ILE A 4 -67.89 37.75 -0.49
N TYR A 5 -67.68 37.47 0.79
CA TYR A 5 -68.66 37.71 1.86
C TYR A 5 -67.95 38.31 3.09
N THR A 6 -68.42 39.51 3.38
CA THR A 6 -68.12 40.35 4.55
C THR A 6 -69.37 40.28 5.46
N VAL A 7 -69.21 40.07 6.78
CA VAL A 7 -70.13 40.51 7.85
C VAL A 7 -69.25 40.56 9.11
N GLY A 8 -69.09 41.62 9.87
CA GLY A 8 -69.97 42.74 10.32
C GLY A 8 -70.14 42.62 11.84
N ILE A 9 -69.31 43.25 12.64
CA ILE A 9 -69.54 44.06 13.89
C ILE A 9 -70.50 43.52 14.92
N LEU A 10 -70.02 43.38 16.20
CA LEU A 10 -70.68 43.99 17.36
C LEU A 10 -69.73 44.25 18.51
N PHE A 11 -69.64 45.52 18.97
CA PHE A 11 -68.94 45.98 20.17
C PHE A 11 -69.78 45.67 21.39
N LEU A 12 -69.18 45.15 22.46
CA LEU A 12 -69.69 45.32 23.84
C LEU A 12 -68.46 45.61 24.77
N PHE A 13 -68.45 46.84 25.30
CA PHE A 13 -67.54 47.25 26.36
C PHE A 13 -68.04 46.67 27.69
N VAL A 14 -67.22 45.93 28.39
CA VAL A 14 -67.31 45.77 29.84
C VAL A 14 -65.93 46.03 30.44
N ALA A 15 -65.86 47.08 31.24
CA ALA A 15 -64.70 47.40 32.05
C ALA A 15 -64.71 46.52 33.32
N CYS A 16 -63.58 45.88 33.64
CA CYS A 16 -63.22 45.53 34.99
C CYS A 16 -61.74 45.20 35.12
N SER A 17 -61.03 45.97 35.92
CA SER A 17 -59.88 45.74 36.83
C SER A 17 -58.78 44.76 36.38
N GLU A 18 -57.60 45.33 36.21
CA GLU A 18 -56.29 44.62 36.07
C GLU A 18 -55.97 43.75 37.29
N PRO A 19 -55.38 42.58 37.07
CA PRO A 19 -54.38 42.06 37.97
C PRO A 19 -52.97 42.16 37.31
N GLN A 20 -52.02 42.73 38.05
CA GLN A 20 -50.63 42.74 37.74
C GLN A 20 -50.14 41.32 37.44
N VAL A 21 -49.74 41.05 36.22
CA VAL A 21 -49.01 39.85 35.86
C VAL A 21 -47.51 40.13 36.09
N ALA A 22 -46.92 39.37 36.98
CA ALA A 22 -45.49 39.33 37.19
C ALA A 22 -44.78 38.92 35.90
N THR A 23 -43.92 39.78 35.40
CA THR A 23 -42.99 39.47 34.30
C THR A 23 -42.00 38.44 34.76
N THR A 24 -42.18 37.19 34.32
CA THR A 24 -41.13 36.17 34.39
C THR A 24 -39.97 36.60 33.47
N PRO A 25 -38.73 36.59 33.93
CA PRO A 25 -37.61 36.86 33.04
C PRO A 25 -37.58 35.78 31.96
N GLN A 26 -37.61 36.19 30.72
CA GLN A 26 -37.27 35.34 29.56
C GLN A 26 -35.81 34.90 29.80
N GLN A 27 -35.64 33.62 30.15
CA GLN A 27 -34.34 32.96 30.02
C GLN A 27 -33.95 33.01 28.56
N SER A 28 -32.98 33.85 28.22
CA SER A 28 -32.23 33.75 26.97
C SER A 28 -31.60 32.35 26.97
N GLU A 29 -31.98 31.51 26.00
CA GLU A 29 -31.21 30.30 25.66
C GLU A 29 -29.74 30.71 25.50
N PRO A 30 -28.80 30.00 26.07
CA PRO A 30 -27.39 30.28 25.82
C PRO A 30 -27.16 30.02 24.32
N GLN A 31 -26.91 31.08 23.58
CA GLN A 31 -26.21 30.97 22.31
C GLN A 31 -24.87 30.35 22.64
N THR A 32 -24.69 29.08 22.29
CA THR A 32 -23.38 28.43 22.29
C THR A 32 -22.54 29.21 21.28
N GLU A 33 -21.75 30.18 21.70
CA GLU A 33 -20.66 30.71 20.92
C GLU A 33 -19.82 29.50 20.50
N ALA A 34 -19.73 29.23 19.22
CA ALA A 34 -18.79 28.24 18.71
C ALA A 34 -17.39 28.66 19.21
N ALA A 35 -16.77 27.83 20.02
CA ALA A 35 -15.43 28.09 20.49
C ALA A 35 -14.53 28.33 19.28
N ALA A 36 -13.72 29.38 19.31
CA ALA A 36 -12.76 29.65 18.24
C ALA A 36 -11.82 28.45 18.09
N LEU A 37 -11.57 28.02 16.85
CA LEU A 37 -10.65 26.93 16.55
C LEU A 37 -9.24 27.30 17.04
N ASN A 38 -8.53 26.33 17.63
CA ASN A 38 -7.11 26.51 17.94
C ASN A 38 -6.25 26.37 16.66
N GLU A 39 -4.98 26.76 16.74
CA GLU A 39 -4.04 26.79 15.61
C GLU A 39 -3.95 25.43 14.90
N THR A 40 -3.89 24.33 15.65
CA THR A 40 -3.88 22.96 15.08
C THR A 40 -5.16 22.64 14.31
N GLN A 41 -6.32 23.03 14.82
CA GLN A 41 -7.59 22.80 14.12
C GLN A 41 -7.69 23.63 12.84
N LEU A 42 -7.17 24.85 12.85
CA LEU A 42 -7.09 25.71 11.66
C LEU A 42 -6.15 25.07 10.61
N LEU A 43 -4.97 24.63 11.04
CA LEU A 43 -4.03 23.92 10.17
C LEU A 43 -4.64 22.64 9.58
N ASN A 44 -5.28 21.79 10.40
CA ASN A 44 -5.89 20.54 9.92
C ASN A 44 -6.97 20.83 8.86
N THR A 45 -7.82 21.83 9.08
CA THR A 45 -8.85 22.24 8.13
C THR A 45 -8.22 22.73 6.82
N TRP A 46 -7.15 23.52 6.91
CA TRP A 46 -6.43 24.02 5.75
C TRP A 46 -5.74 22.89 4.98
N LEU A 47 -5.09 21.94 5.67
CA LEU A 47 -4.46 20.76 5.06
C LEU A 47 -5.48 19.85 4.36
N ASP A 48 -6.69 19.73 4.88
CA ASP A 48 -7.77 18.99 4.21
C ASP A 48 -8.17 19.65 2.89
N VAL A 49 -8.22 20.98 2.83
CA VAL A 49 -8.45 21.72 1.58
C VAL A 49 -7.29 21.51 0.61
N GLN A 50 -6.04 21.60 1.10
CA GLN A 50 -4.87 21.37 0.25
C GLN A 50 -4.83 19.92 -0.28
N TYR A 51 -5.16 18.94 0.54
CA TYR A 51 -5.23 17.56 0.09
C TYR A 51 -6.32 17.33 -0.96
N GLU A 52 -7.47 18.00 -0.82
CA GLU A 52 -8.52 17.94 -1.83
C GLU A 52 -8.09 18.55 -3.17
N GLU A 53 -7.32 19.66 -3.14
CA GLU A 53 -6.70 20.24 -4.33
C GLU A 53 -5.65 19.30 -4.94
N GLN A 54 -4.80 18.66 -4.11
CA GLN A 54 -3.81 17.66 -4.55
C GLN A 54 -4.46 16.48 -5.27
N LEU A 55 -5.57 15.97 -4.75
CA LEU A 55 -6.34 14.90 -5.38
C LEU A 55 -6.83 15.27 -6.78
N GLY A 56 -6.96 16.56 -7.10
CA GLY A 56 -7.27 17.04 -8.44
C GLY A 56 -6.19 16.71 -9.49
N PHE A 57 -4.94 16.46 -9.08
CA PHE A 57 -3.87 15.98 -9.97
C PHE A 57 -3.92 14.47 -10.22
N SER A 58 -4.69 13.70 -9.41
CA SER A 58 -4.75 12.25 -9.51
C SER A 58 -6.18 11.70 -9.47
N PRO A 59 -6.94 11.79 -10.57
CA PRO A 59 -8.27 11.19 -10.71
C PRO A 59 -8.31 9.69 -10.33
N GLN A 60 -7.24 8.96 -10.62
CA GLN A 60 -7.15 7.55 -10.26
C GLN A 60 -7.05 7.33 -8.74
N THR A 61 -6.37 8.22 -8.02
CA THR A 61 -6.32 8.18 -6.55
C THR A 61 -7.69 8.51 -5.95
N ARG A 62 -8.43 9.49 -6.48
CA ARG A 62 -9.83 9.76 -6.09
C ARG A 62 -10.68 8.50 -6.19
N THR A 63 -10.61 7.82 -7.32
CA THR A 63 -11.36 6.57 -7.53
C THR A 63 -10.98 5.48 -6.51
N ARG A 64 -9.68 5.32 -6.18
CA ARG A 64 -9.24 4.36 -5.15
C ARG A 64 -9.81 4.69 -3.76
N LEU A 65 -10.04 5.97 -3.48
CA LEU A 65 -10.66 6.46 -2.25
C LEU A 65 -12.20 6.40 -2.27
N GLY A 66 -12.81 5.94 -3.37
CA GLY A 66 -14.26 5.88 -3.53
C GLY A 66 -14.90 7.20 -3.99
N ASP A 67 -14.10 8.22 -4.29
CA ASP A 67 -14.58 9.51 -4.82
C ASP A 67 -14.76 9.42 -6.33
N LYS A 68 -15.99 9.70 -6.80
CA LYS A 68 -16.36 9.68 -8.22
C LYS A 68 -16.12 11.03 -8.94
N THR A 69 -15.45 11.98 -8.32
CA THR A 69 -15.03 13.22 -9.00
C THR A 69 -13.97 12.88 -10.04
N ASP A 70 -14.10 13.41 -11.26
CA ASP A 70 -13.24 13.10 -12.40
C ASP A 70 -13.19 11.58 -12.74
N TYR A 71 -14.32 10.88 -12.54
CA TYR A 71 -14.43 9.43 -12.67
C TYR A 71 -14.23 8.93 -14.11
N ASP A 72 -14.26 9.85 -15.06
CA ASP A 72 -14.07 9.67 -16.51
C ASP A 72 -12.64 9.92 -16.98
N LYS A 73 -11.70 10.33 -16.09
CA LYS A 73 -10.33 10.72 -16.43
C LYS A 73 -9.28 9.77 -15.84
N LEU A 74 -8.20 9.55 -16.58
CA LEU A 74 -6.92 9.02 -16.07
C LEU A 74 -5.99 10.19 -15.68
N ASP A 75 -4.94 9.90 -14.92
CA ASP A 75 -3.94 10.88 -14.50
C ASP A 75 -3.19 11.50 -15.69
N ASP A 76 -2.59 12.68 -15.49
CA ASP A 76 -1.65 13.30 -16.44
C ASP A 76 -0.26 12.72 -16.22
N TYR A 77 0.19 11.89 -17.15
CA TYR A 77 1.49 11.22 -17.07
C TYR A 77 2.63 11.99 -17.74
N THR A 78 2.37 13.18 -18.25
CA THR A 78 3.41 14.03 -18.85
C THR A 78 4.40 14.54 -17.80
N LEU A 79 5.65 14.80 -18.20
CA LEU A 79 6.62 15.48 -17.35
C LEU A 79 6.11 16.87 -16.92
N ALA A 80 5.42 17.58 -17.81
CA ALA A 80 4.82 18.89 -17.52
C ALA A 80 3.74 18.79 -16.44
N GLY A 81 2.93 17.71 -16.42
CA GLY A 81 1.96 17.43 -15.36
C GLY A 81 2.62 17.25 -14.01
N GLN A 82 3.66 16.44 -13.93
CA GLN A 82 4.42 16.22 -12.69
C GLN A 82 5.08 17.50 -12.17
N LEU A 83 5.64 18.33 -13.05
CA LEU A 83 6.23 19.62 -12.65
C LEU A 83 5.18 20.65 -12.22
N ARG A 84 3.96 20.63 -12.77
CA ARG A 84 2.86 21.47 -12.29
C ARG A 84 2.42 21.10 -10.87
N GLU A 85 2.30 19.80 -10.59
CA GLU A 85 1.99 19.33 -9.23
C GLU A 85 3.08 19.75 -8.24
N LEU A 86 4.35 19.58 -8.60
CA LEU A 86 5.47 20.03 -7.77
C LEU A 86 5.43 21.54 -7.50
N GLU A 87 5.15 22.38 -8.50
CA GLU A 87 5.06 23.81 -8.31
C GLU A 87 3.87 24.21 -7.42
N TRP A 88 2.74 23.52 -7.57
CA TRP A 88 1.60 23.68 -6.67
C TRP A 88 2.00 23.31 -5.22
N LEU A 89 2.69 22.19 -5.01
CA LEU A 89 3.12 21.75 -3.68
C LEU A 89 4.10 22.75 -3.03
N ARG A 90 5.02 23.35 -3.81
CA ARG A 90 5.88 24.45 -3.35
C ARG A 90 5.06 25.63 -2.85
N GLY A 91 4.06 26.02 -3.62
CA GLY A 91 3.14 27.10 -3.25
C GLY A 91 2.37 26.78 -1.96
N SER A 92 1.86 25.56 -1.84
CA SER A 92 1.13 25.09 -0.68
C SER A 92 2.01 25.08 0.58
N VAL A 93 3.22 24.50 0.54
CA VAL A 93 4.14 24.50 1.69
C VAL A 93 4.56 25.92 2.07
N SER A 94 4.84 26.79 1.08
CA SER A 94 5.17 28.19 1.35
C SER A 94 4.02 28.94 2.04
N ALA A 95 2.78 28.72 1.62
CA ALA A 95 1.59 29.29 2.25
C ALA A 95 1.43 28.77 3.69
N MET A 96 1.59 27.46 3.91
CA MET A 96 1.56 26.88 5.26
C MET A 96 2.57 27.55 6.19
N GLN A 97 3.80 27.74 5.71
CA GLN A 97 4.87 28.38 6.51
C GLN A 97 4.65 29.86 6.80
N GLN A 98 3.85 30.54 6.01
CA GLN A 98 3.52 31.97 6.20
C GLN A 98 2.30 32.16 7.10
N ASP A 99 1.32 31.28 7.00
CA ASP A 99 -0.02 31.49 7.57
C ASP A 99 -0.18 30.84 8.96
N PHE A 100 0.69 29.86 9.35
CA PHE A 100 0.57 29.13 10.60
C PHE A 100 1.80 29.29 11.49
N ASP A 101 1.53 29.54 12.80
CA ASP A 101 2.57 29.60 13.83
C ASP A 101 2.89 28.18 14.33
N TYR A 102 4.04 27.64 13.92
CA TYR A 102 4.50 26.32 14.29
C TYR A 102 4.56 26.09 15.80
N ASP A 103 4.99 27.11 16.57
CA ASP A 103 5.14 27.00 18.04
C ASP A 103 3.78 26.97 18.76
N ALA A 104 2.71 27.48 18.13
CA ALA A 104 1.35 27.44 18.63
C ALA A 104 0.62 26.12 18.36
N LEU A 105 1.19 25.25 17.50
CA LEU A 105 0.65 23.93 17.20
C LEU A 105 0.87 22.96 18.36
N ASN A 106 -0.10 22.09 18.60
CA ASN A 106 0.14 20.92 19.45
C ASN A 106 1.02 19.88 18.68
N GLU A 107 1.39 18.80 19.35
CA GLU A 107 2.33 17.81 18.81
C GLU A 107 1.83 17.09 17.53
N ASP A 108 0.53 16.79 17.45
CA ASP A 108 -0.05 16.19 16.24
C ASP A 108 -0.17 17.22 15.10
N GLY A 109 -0.40 18.50 15.43
CA GLY A 109 -0.33 19.61 14.47
C GLY A 109 1.07 19.80 13.92
N LYS A 110 2.09 19.79 14.77
CA LYS A 110 3.50 19.83 14.34
C LYS A 110 3.85 18.66 13.43
N LEU A 111 3.43 17.45 13.79
CA LEU A 111 3.64 16.27 12.97
C LEU A 111 2.97 16.41 11.58
N SER A 112 1.74 16.92 11.53
CA SER A 112 1.04 17.15 10.26
C SER A 112 1.76 18.18 9.38
N TYR A 113 2.23 19.27 10.03
CA TYR A 113 3.01 20.32 9.36
C TYR A 113 4.33 19.77 8.79
N ASP A 114 5.08 19.03 9.61
CA ASP A 114 6.38 18.45 9.22
C ASP A 114 6.21 17.41 8.11
N MET A 115 5.15 16.58 8.16
CA MET A 115 4.87 15.60 7.10
C MET A 115 4.50 16.26 5.77
N TRP A 116 3.75 17.36 5.80
CA TRP A 116 3.41 18.11 4.59
C TRP A 116 4.64 18.75 3.95
N ALA A 117 5.51 19.34 4.77
CA ALA A 117 6.80 19.88 4.33
C ALA A 117 7.74 18.78 3.80
N TYR A 118 7.78 17.61 4.47
CA TYR A 118 8.54 16.45 4.05
C TYR A 118 8.07 15.92 2.67
N GLY A 119 6.77 15.98 2.40
CA GLY A 119 6.24 15.65 1.08
C GLY A 119 6.87 16.48 -0.05
N LEU A 120 7.08 17.78 0.18
CA LEU A 120 7.79 18.64 -0.77
C LEU A 120 9.28 18.25 -0.90
N GLU A 121 9.97 18.01 0.22
CA GLU A 121 11.38 17.56 0.19
C GLU A 121 11.53 16.28 -0.65
N GLN A 122 10.62 15.31 -0.47
CA GLN A 122 10.60 14.08 -1.24
C GLN A 122 10.35 14.33 -2.74
N ALA A 123 9.38 15.17 -3.07
CA ALA A 123 9.05 15.49 -4.47
C ALA A 123 10.23 16.21 -5.17
N GLU A 124 10.88 17.16 -4.49
CA GLU A 124 12.05 17.87 -5.02
C GLU A 124 13.26 16.94 -5.21
N SER A 125 13.51 16.05 -4.25
CA SER A 125 14.63 15.10 -4.31
C SER A 125 14.53 14.12 -5.47
N GLN A 126 13.32 13.87 -5.99
CA GLN A 126 13.06 12.98 -7.14
C GLN A 126 13.31 13.66 -8.50
N VAL A 127 13.30 15.01 -8.57
CA VAL A 127 13.40 15.74 -9.84
C VAL A 127 14.59 15.33 -10.71
N PRO A 128 15.83 15.17 -10.17
CA PRO A 128 16.97 14.75 -10.97
C PRO A 128 16.83 13.35 -11.58
N PHE A 129 15.93 12.52 -11.01
CA PHE A 129 15.81 11.10 -11.31
C PHE A 129 14.47 10.71 -11.96
N LEU A 130 13.68 11.67 -12.45
CA LEU A 130 12.37 11.40 -13.07
C LEU A 130 12.46 10.49 -14.30
N SER A 131 13.59 10.49 -15.00
CA SER A 131 13.85 9.61 -16.14
C SER A 131 14.36 8.21 -15.76
N HIS A 132 14.79 7.99 -14.50
CA HIS A 132 15.39 6.72 -14.07
C HIS A 132 14.36 5.63 -13.75
N ARG A 133 13.08 5.97 -13.79
CA ARG A 133 12.01 5.00 -13.56
C ARG A 133 11.77 4.19 -14.83
N TYR A 134 11.85 2.86 -14.73
CA TYR A 134 11.46 1.95 -15.81
C TYR A 134 9.93 1.96 -15.95
N ILE A 135 9.42 2.66 -16.97
CA ILE A 135 7.98 2.93 -17.10
C ILE A 135 7.23 1.66 -17.50
N PHE A 136 7.55 1.07 -18.66
CA PHE A 136 6.94 -0.18 -19.13
C PHE A 136 7.75 -1.39 -18.67
N GLY A 137 7.95 -1.52 -17.37
CA GLY A 137 8.59 -2.68 -16.76
C GLY A 137 7.56 -3.64 -16.16
N ARG A 138 8.01 -4.54 -15.28
CA ARG A 138 7.14 -5.47 -14.54
C ARG A 138 6.09 -4.69 -13.73
N GLY A 139 4.80 -4.97 -13.97
CA GLY A 139 3.70 -4.26 -13.32
C GLY A 139 3.54 -2.81 -13.74
N GLY A 140 4.08 -2.43 -14.90
CA GLY A 140 3.96 -1.09 -15.46
C GLY A 140 2.54 -0.74 -15.92
N PRO A 141 2.37 0.43 -16.57
CA PRO A 141 1.06 0.91 -17.03
C PRO A 141 0.30 -0.08 -17.90
N GLN A 142 1.02 -0.92 -18.67
CA GLN A 142 0.43 -1.96 -19.54
C GLN A 142 -0.42 -2.98 -18.74
N SER A 143 -0.14 -3.20 -17.48
CA SER A 143 -0.93 -4.09 -16.61
C SER A 143 -1.62 -3.35 -15.46
N SER A 144 -1.03 -2.28 -14.93
CA SER A 144 -1.59 -1.56 -13.79
C SER A 144 -2.82 -0.71 -14.12
N ILE A 145 -2.96 -0.17 -15.35
CA ILE A 145 -4.16 0.57 -15.77
C ILE A 145 -5.34 -0.40 -15.96
N PRO A 146 -5.23 -1.53 -16.69
CA PRO A 146 -6.28 -2.54 -16.69
C PRO A 146 -6.70 -3.00 -15.30
N SER A 147 -5.72 -3.32 -14.44
CA SER A 147 -5.99 -3.74 -13.06
C SER A 147 -6.72 -2.67 -12.24
N PHE A 148 -6.40 -1.39 -12.46
CA PHE A 148 -7.11 -0.28 -11.85
C PHE A 148 -8.59 -0.23 -12.28
N LEU A 149 -8.88 -0.32 -13.57
CA LEU A 149 -10.24 -0.32 -14.09
C LEU A 149 -11.06 -1.51 -13.57
N ILE A 150 -10.45 -2.69 -13.52
CA ILE A 150 -11.09 -3.91 -13.01
C ILE A 150 -11.38 -3.80 -11.51
N SER A 151 -10.40 -3.38 -10.72
CA SER A 151 -10.46 -3.53 -9.26
C SER A 151 -11.07 -2.34 -8.52
N TYR A 152 -11.03 -1.13 -9.11
CA TYR A 152 -11.42 0.10 -8.41
C TYR A 152 -12.56 0.86 -9.06
N GLN A 153 -12.78 0.74 -10.37
CA GLN A 153 -13.88 1.43 -11.03
C GLN A 153 -15.17 0.60 -10.97
N SER A 154 -15.97 0.84 -9.93
CA SER A 154 -17.31 0.25 -9.79
C SER A 154 -18.31 0.88 -10.78
N LEU A 155 -19.29 0.11 -11.21
CA LEU A 155 -20.40 0.59 -12.05
C LEU A 155 -21.70 0.42 -11.28
N GLU A 156 -22.39 1.53 -11.01
CA GLU A 156 -23.66 1.59 -10.26
C GLU A 156 -24.76 2.30 -11.08
N SER A 157 -24.37 2.94 -12.18
CA SER A 157 -25.27 3.72 -13.04
C SER A 157 -24.80 3.75 -14.49
N ALA A 158 -25.67 4.22 -15.40
CA ALA A 158 -25.29 4.48 -16.79
C ALA A 158 -24.14 5.48 -16.91
N ALA A 159 -24.11 6.52 -16.06
CA ALA A 159 -23.02 7.50 -16.06
C ALA A 159 -21.67 6.88 -15.67
N ASP A 160 -21.65 5.88 -14.78
CA ASP A 160 -20.42 5.17 -14.44
C ASP A 160 -19.91 4.32 -15.61
N VAL A 161 -20.83 3.75 -16.43
CA VAL A 161 -20.45 3.04 -17.66
C VAL A 161 -19.82 4.00 -18.66
N GLU A 162 -20.43 5.18 -18.85
CA GLU A 162 -19.89 6.23 -19.73
C GLU A 162 -18.51 6.69 -19.27
N ALA A 163 -18.31 6.86 -17.95
CA ALA A 163 -17.02 7.20 -17.37
C ALA A 163 -15.97 6.08 -17.58
N TYR A 164 -16.37 4.82 -17.46
CA TYR A 164 -15.49 3.69 -17.75
C TYR A 164 -15.05 3.66 -19.22
N LEU A 165 -15.99 3.87 -20.15
CA LEU A 165 -15.71 3.94 -21.59
C LEU A 165 -14.78 5.11 -21.94
N SER A 166 -14.98 6.28 -21.29
CA SER A 166 -14.07 7.42 -21.41
C SER A 166 -12.65 7.04 -21.01
N ARG A 167 -12.46 6.40 -19.85
CA ARG A 167 -11.14 5.95 -19.40
C ARG A 167 -10.50 4.88 -20.30
N LEU A 168 -11.30 4.00 -20.87
CA LEU A 168 -10.79 3.08 -21.90
C LEU A 168 -10.20 3.84 -23.11
N GLY A 169 -10.87 4.87 -23.58
CA GLY A 169 -10.38 5.73 -24.65
C GLY A 169 -9.14 6.55 -24.29
N GLU A 170 -8.99 6.91 -23.01
CA GLU A 170 -7.82 7.62 -22.47
C GLU A 170 -6.53 6.79 -22.47
N ILE A 171 -6.60 5.46 -22.55
CA ILE A 171 -5.42 4.58 -22.57
C ILE A 171 -4.46 4.95 -23.69
N ASP A 172 -4.97 5.30 -24.87
CA ASP A 172 -4.17 5.73 -26.01
C ASP A 172 -3.33 6.99 -25.69
N ARG A 173 -3.96 8.02 -25.13
CA ARG A 173 -3.26 9.23 -24.67
C ARG A 173 -2.18 8.91 -23.64
N VAL A 174 -2.55 8.16 -22.60
CA VAL A 174 -1.64 7.83 -21.49
C VAL A 174 -0.43 7.03 -21.99
N PHE A 175 -0.65 6.05 -22.85
CA PHE A 175 0.46 5.24 -23.38
C PHE A 175 1.36 6.07 -24.30
N SER A 176 0.82 6.96 -25.11
CA SER A 176 1.60 7.89 -25.93
C SER A 176 2.48 8.82 -25.07
N GLU A 177 1.94 9.40 -23.98
CA GLU A 177 2.70 10.24 -23.04
C GLU A 177 3.84 9.47 -22.36
N LEU A 178 3.55 8.24 -21.93
CA LEU A 178 4.53 7.39 -21.25
C LEU A 178 5.58 6.83 -22.21
N LEU A 179 5.20 6.55 -23.47
CA LEU A 179 6.10 6.10 -24.51
C LEU A 179 7.12 7.18 -24.87
N GLU A 180 6.67 8.44 -25.06
CA GLU A 180 7.57 9.59 -25.28
C GLU A 180 8.62 9.70 -24.15
N ARG A 181 8.20 9.54 -22.90
CA ARG A 181 9.11 9.57 -21.74
C ARG A 181 10.08 8.40 -21.73
N SER A 182 9.62 7.20 -22.12
CA SER A 182 10.45 6.00 -22.21
C SER A 182 11.51 6.13 -23.29
N GLU A 183 11.14 6.69 -24.44
CA GLU A 183 12.06 7.00 -25.55
C GLU A 183 13.13 8.02 -25.13
N GLN A 184 12.73 9.07 -24.40
CA GLN A 184 13.66 10.08 -23.88
C GLN A 184 14.63 9.46 -22.85
N ALA A 185 14.17 8.59 -21.96
CA ALA A 185 15.00 7.88 -20.99
C ALA A 185 15.99 6.94 -21.70
N SER A 186 15.53 6.17 -22.66
CA SER A 186 16.34 5.28 -23.48
C SER A 186 17.44 6.03 -24.26
N ALA A 187 17.08 7.17 -24.87
CA ALA A 187 18.04 8.04 -25.58
C ALA A 187 19.10 8.62 -24.61
N ALA A 188 18.75 8.80 -23.33
CA ALA A 188 19.69 9.22 -22.28
C ALA A 188 20.52 8.05 -21.71
N GLY A 189 20.35 6.82 -22.20
CA GLY A 189 21.08 5.63 -21.72
C GLY A 189 20.46 4.94 -20.51
N ILE A 190 19.22 5.28 -20.18
CA ILE A 190 18.48 4.67 -19.07
C ILE A 190 17.59 3.57 -19.64
N ARG A 191 18.03 2.32 -19.50
CA ARG A 191 17.32 1.13 -19.97
C ARG A 191 17.13 0.11 -18.86
N GLN A 192 15.99 -0.53 -18.90
CA GLN A 192 15.66 -1.61 -17.98
C GLN A 192 16.43 -2.90 -18.34
N PRO A 193 16.59 -3.83 -17.40
CA PRO A 193 17.15 -5.17 -17.70
C PRO A 193 16.30 -5.92 -18.74
N ARG A 194 16.95 -6.77 -19.53
CA ARG A 194 16.32 -7.50 -20.65
C ARG A 194 15.07 -8.29 -20.24
N PHE A 195 15.10 -8.97 -19.10
CA PHE A 195 13.95 -9.72 -18.61
C PHE A 195 12.71 -8.83 -18.35
N ALA A 196 12.89 -7.54 -18.03
CA ALA A 196 11.78 -6.64 -17.75
C ALA A 196 11.01 -6.28 -19.04
N TYR A 197 11.69 -6.23 -20.19
CA TYR A 197 11.03 -6.13 -21.49
C TYR A 197 10.19 -7.39 -21.78
N ASP A 198 10.75 -8.59 -21.52
CA ASP A 198 10.05 -9.86 -21.72
C ASP A 198 8.79 -9.96 -20.83
N PHE A 199 8.88 -9.51 -19.59
CA PHE A 199 7.72 -9.41 -18.70
C PHE A 199 6.65 -8.47 -19.24
N ALA A 200 7.04 -7.27 -19.64
CA ALA A 200 6.09 -6.28 -20.16
C ALA A 200 5.38 -6.77 -21.44
N LEU A 201 6.13 -7.39 -22.36
CA LEU A 201 5.56 -7.99 -23.58
C LEU A 201 4.57 -9.12 -23.23
N THR A 202 4.91 -9.99 -22.28
CA THR A 202 4.00 -11.06 -21.81
C THR A 202 2.73 -10.49 -21.17
N GLU A 203 2.84 -9.39 -20.40
CA GLU A 203 1.66 -8.71 -19.81
C GLU A 203 0.78 -8.09 -20.91
N ILE A 204 1.38 -7.48 -21.94
CA ILE A 204 0.66 -6.97 -23.12
C ILE A 204 -0.09 -8.09 -23.82
N GLU A 205 0.57 -9.22 -24.11
CA GLU A 205 -0.07 -10.38 -24.72
C GLU A 205 -1.29 -10.86 -23.93
N ARG A 206 -1.20 -10.93 -22.60
CA ARG A 206 -2.32 -11.35 -21.74
C ARG A 206 -3.51 -10.39 -21.79
N VAL A 207 -3.26 -9.08 -21.79
CA VAL A 207 -4.32 -8.06 -21.84
C VAL A 207 -5.00 -8.03 -23.20
N THR A 208 -4.23 -8.23 -24.28
CA THR A 208 -4.72 -8.15 -25.67
C THR A 208 -5.07 -9.50 -26.29
N ALA A 209 -5.07 -10.58 -25.49
CA ALA A 209 -5.49 -11.90 -25.95
C ALA A 209 -7.01 -12.02 -26.13
N GLY A 210 -7.44 -12.90 -27.05
CA GLY A 210 -8.84 -13.28 -27.26
C GLY A 210 -9.77 -12.13 -27.61
N VAL A 211 -11.06 -12.31 -27.34
CA VAL A 211 -12.08 -11.30 -27.65
C VAL A 211 -11.93 -10.10 -26.71
N PRO A 212 -12.03 -8.85 -27.20
CA PRO A 212 -12.40 -8.44 -28.56
C PRO A 212 -11.20 -8.20 -29.49
N PHE A 213 -9.97 -8.41 -29.02
CA PHE A 213 -8.74 -8.09 -29.76
C PHE A 213 -8.45 -9.13 -30.87
N ASN A 214 -8.64 -10.41 -30.54
CA ASN A 214 -8.46 -11.52 -31.46
C ASN A 214 -9.61 -12.52 -31.34
N THR A 215 -10.33 -12.74 -32.43
CA THR A 215 -11.47 -13.67 -32.47
C THR A 215 -11.13 -15.02 -33.12
N SER A 216 -9.87 -15.22 -33.53
CA SER A 216 -9.44 -16.38 -34.35
C SER A 216 -8.65 -17.42 -33.57
N ASP A 217 -8.31 -17.18 -32.31
CA ASP A 217 -7.57 -18.12 -31.46
C ASP A 217 -8.43 -18.65 -30.30
N ASP A 218 -7.95 -19.72 -29.66
CA ASP A 218 -8.58 -20.32 -28.49
C ASP A 218 -8.14 -19.67 -27.17
N SER A 219 -7.48 -18.51 -27.21
CA SER A 219 -7.03 -17.79 -26.02
C SER A 219 -8.21 -17.33 -25.16
N PRO A 220 -8.03 -17.24 -23.83
CA PRO A 220 -9.02 -16.63 -22.97
C PRO A 220 -9.34 -15.20 -23.41
N ASN A 221 -10.58 -14.77 -23.23
CA ASN A 221 -10.97 -13.39 -23.53
C ASN A 221 -10.20 -12.40 -22.68
N SER A 222 -9.98 -11.19 -23.21
CA SER A 222 -9.32 -10.11 -22.49
C SER A 222 -9.93 -9.87 -21.11
N PRO A 223 -9.11 -9.75 -20.05
CA PRO A 223 -9.60 -9.45 -18.70
C PRO A 223 -10.47 -8.18 -18.62
N LEU A 224 -10.09 -7.13 -19.36
CA LEU A 224 -10.88 -5.89 -19.45
C LEU A 224 -12.27 -6.11 -20.04
N TRP A 225 -12.34 -6.94 -21.06
CA TRP A 225 -13.61 -7.26 -21.73
C TRP A 225 -14.53 -8.10 -20.82
N VAL A 226 -13.97 -9.12 -20.19
CA VAL A 226 -14.70 -10.00 -19.25
C VAL A 226 -15.24 -9.21 -18.05
N ASP A 227 -14.41 -8.34 -17.46
CA ASP A 227 -14.80 -7.48 -16.34
C ASP A 227 -15.96 -6.55 -16.72
N LEU A 228 -15.81 -5.83 -17.84
CA LEU A 228 -16.84 -4.88 -18.27
C LEU A 228 -18.17 -5.59 -18.62
N GLN A 229 -18.11 -6.75 -19.31
CA GLN A 229 -19.30 -7.55 -19.56
C GLN A 229 -20.00 -7.95 -18.27
N THR A 230 -19.23 -8.40 -17.28
CA THR A 230 -19.77 -8.83 -15.98
C THR A 230 -20.42 -7.66 -15.24
N LYS A 231 -19.73 -6.52 -15.18
CA LYS A 231 -20.25 -5.30 -14.52
C LYS A 231 -21.53 -4.77 -15.21
N ILE A 232 -21.55 -4.73 -16.54
CA ILE A 232 -22.75 -4.31 -17.29
C ILE A 232 -23.90 -5.31 -17.11
N GLN A 233 -23.62 -6.63 -17.11
CA GLN A 233 -24.64 -7.63 -16.88
C GLN A 233 -25.27 -7.50 -15.48
N THR A 234 -24.45 -7.22 -14.45
CA THR A 234 -24.95 -6.94 -13.10
C THR A 234 -25.92 -5.76 -13.09
N LEU A 235 -25.61 -4.66 -13.81
CA LEU A 235 -26.54 -3.53 -13.92
C LEU A 235 -27.84 -3.86 -14.66
N VAL A 236 -27.82 -4.81 -15.58
CA VAL A 236 -29.03 -5.31 -16.26
C VAL A 236 -29.84 -6.18 -15.31
N ASP A 237 -29.20 -7.08 -14.58
CA ASP A 237 -29.84 -7.98 -13.62
C ASP A 237 -30.48 -7.20 -12.45
N ASP A 238 -29.86 -6.10 -12.04
CA ASP A 238 -30.34 -5.16 -11.02
C ASP A 238 -31.37 -4.13 -11.57
N GLU A 239 -31.80 -4.27 -12.83
CA GLU A 239 -32.76 -3.38 -13.52
C GLU A 239 -32.32 -1.90 -13.61
N VAL A 240 -31.02 -1.60 -13.44
CA VAL A 240 -30.43 -0.26 -13.61
C VAL A 240 -30.28 0.11 -15.09
N LEU A 241 -29.90 -0.87 -15.92
CA LEU A 241 -29.81 -0.72 -17.38
C LEU A 241 -30.82 -1.62 -18.09
N ASN A 242 -31.40 -1.11 -19.19
CA ASN A 242 -32.14 -1.99 -20.10
C ASN A 242 -31.16 -2.70 -21.07
N ALA A 243 -31.60 -3.83 -21.62
CA ALA A 243 -30.75 -4.66 -22.50
C ALA A 243 -30.26 -3.93 -23.77
N ASP A 244 -31.06 -3.02 -24.34
CA ASP A 244 -30.69 -2.29 -25.57
C ASP A 244 -29.54 -1.30 -25.30
N LEU A 245 -29.61 -0.58 -24.17
CA LEU A 245 -28.55 0.34 -23.75
C LEU A 245 -27.26 -0.43 -23.36
N ALA A 246 -27.40 -1.54 -22.64
CA ALA A 246 -26.30 -2.42 -22.31
C ALA A 246 -25.57 -2.92 -23.57
N GLN A 247 -26.32 -3.36 -24.59
CA GLN A 247 -25.73 -3.79 -25.87
C GLN A 247 -25.04 -2.63 -26.61
N THR A 248 -25.57 -1.40 -26.49
CA THR A 248 -24.93 -0.20 -27.06
C THR A 248 -23.58 0.05 -26.42
N TYR A 249 -23.49 0.05 -25.08
CA TYR A 249 -22.24 0.24 -24.35
C TYR A 249 -21.23 -0.88 -24.62
N LEU A 250 -21.65 -2.14 -24.69
CA LEU A 250 -20.78 -3.25 -25.06
C LEU A 250 -20.22 -3.11 -26.49
N SER A 251 -21.04 -2.65 -27.44
CA SER A 251 -20.60 -2.41 -28.81
C SER A 251 -19.58 -1.27 -28.90
N GLU A 252 -19.78 -0.20 -28.10
CA GLU A 252 -18.85 0.93 -28.00
C GLU A 252 -17.53 0.48 -27.37
N ALA A 253 -17.58 -0.24 -26.24
CA ALA A 253 -16.41 -0.80 -25.59
C ALA A 253 -15.60 -1.70 -26.52
N GLN A 254 -16.27 -2.59 -27.27
CA GLN A 254 -15.63 -3.46 -28.25
C GLN A 254 -14.92 -2.64 -29.33
N ASN A 255 -15.52 -1.56 -29.80
CA ASN A 255 -14.88 -0.67 -30.79
C ASN A 255 -13.65 0.04 -30.19
N ILE A 256 -13.74 0.60 -28.97
CA ILE A 256 -12.61 1.27 -28.32
C ILE A 256 -11.46 0.28 -28.10
N LEU A 257 -11.75 -0.90 -27.54
CA LEU A 257 -10.74 -1.93 -27.28
C LEU A 257 -10.06 -2.40 -28.56
N SER A 258 -10.83 -2.74 -29.61
CA SER A 258 -10.28 -3.30 -30.86
C SER A 258 -9.63 -2.28 -31.80
N THR A 259 -9.73 -0.97 -31.50
CA THR A 259 -9.13 0.09 -32.31
C THR A 259 -8.12 0.89 -31.50
N GLN A 260 -8.54 1.77 -30.59
CA GLN A 260 -7.67 2.68 -29.85
C GLN A 260 -6.73 1.93 -28.89
N VAL A 261 -7.31 1.08 -28.01
CA VAL A 261 -6.52 0.34 -27.01
C VAL A 261 -5.56 -0.64 -27.69
N LEU A 262 -6.03 -1.39 -28.69
CA LEU A 262 -5.17 -2.33 -29.43
C LEU A 262 -4.00 -1.62 -30.10
N THR A 263 -4.23 -0.46 -30.72
CA THR A 263 -3.16 0.34 -31.34
C THR A 263 -2.15 0.83 -30.30
N ALA A 264 -2.63 1.38 -29.18
CA ALA A 264 -1.76 1.85 -28.11
C ALA A 264 -0.87 0.72 -27.53
N TYR A 265 -1.42 -0.47 -27.34
CA TYR A 265 -0.63 -1.63 -26.91
C TYR A 265 0.36 -2.10 -27.98
N ALA A 266 -0.02 -2.07 -29.26
CA ALA A 266 0.87 -2.43 -30.35
C ALA A 266 2.06 -1.48 -30.47
N ASP A 267 1.85 -0.18 -30.32
CA ASP A 267 2.91 0.84 -30.33
C ASP A 267 3.90 0.62 -29.19
N VAL A 268 3.40 0.36 -27.97
CA VAL A 268 4.25 0.04 -26.81
C VAL A 268 5.01 -1.27 -27.03
N ALA A 269 4.36 -2.32 -27.54
CA ALA A 269 5.00 -3.60 -27.80
C ALA A 269 6.12 -3.45 -28.84
N GLN A 270 5.86 -2.74 -29.93
CA GLN A 270 6.87 -2.47 -30.96
C GLN A 270 8.08 -1.73 -30.38
N TRP A 271 7.86 -0.68 -29.59
CA TRP A 271 8.96 0.05 -28.96
C TRP A 271 9.75 -0.85 -27.99
N LEU A 272 9.06 -1.66 -27.17
CA LEU A 272 9.72 -2.60 -26.25
C LEU A 272 10.59 -3.61 -27.00
N GLU A 273 10.11 -4.18 -28.12
CA GLU A 273 10.87 -5.10 -28.97
C GLU A 273 12.12 -4.41 -29.54
N GLU A 274 11.98 -3.20 -30.06
CA GLU A 274 13.07 -2.43 -30.67
C GLU A 274 14.12 -2.00 -29.62
N ASP A 275 13.71 -1.44 -28.48
CA ASP A 275 14.64 -0.95 -27.44
C ASP A 275 15.32 -2.10 -26.69
N ARG A 276 14.64 -3.26 -26.54
CA ARG A 276 15.19 -4.48 -25.95
C ARG A 276 16.50 -4.94 -26.62
N GLU A 277 16.64 -4.73 -27.92
CA GLU A 277 17.86 -5.10 -28.66
C GLU A 277 19.10 -4.30 -28.24
N PHE A 278 18.91 -3.15 -27.58
CA PHE A 278 19.99 -2.33 -27.02
C PHE A 278 20.25 -2.62 -25.53
N SER A 279 19.46 -3.47 -24.89
CA SER A 279 19.70 -3.90 -23.52
C SER A 279 20.85 -4.91 -23.46
N THR A 280 21.56 -4.94 -22.33
CA THR A 280 22.61 -5.95 -22.09
C THR A 280 22.00 -7.33 -21.87
N GLU A 281 22.69 -8.39 -22.28
CA GLU A 281 22.22 -9.77 -21.99
C GLU A 281 22.24 -10.07 -20.49
N GLU A 282 23.30 -9.61 -19.79
CA GLU A 282 23.39 -9.71 -18.35
C GLU A 282 22.73 -8.50 -17.70
N SER A 283 21.88 -8.76 -16.71
CA SER A 283 21.21 -7.72 -15.92
C SER A 283 22.25 -6.88 -15.15
N GLN A 284 22.12 -5.56 -15.23
CA GLN A 284 23.01 -4.62 -14.56
C GLN A 284 22.21 -3.83 -13.52
N GLY A 285 22.85 -3.56 -12.36
CA GLY A 285 22.28 -2.73 -11.30
C GLY A 285 22.31 -1.23 -11.62
N ALA A 286 21.80 -0.41 -10.70
CA ALA A 286 21.76 1.04 -10.84
C ALA A 286 23.14 1.67 -11.13
N TRP A 287 24.22 1.05 -10.67
CA TRP A 287 25.60 1.50 -10.93
C TRP A 287 25.93 1.68 -12.42
N ALA A 288 25.24 0.99 -13.30
CA ALA A 288 25.44 1.09 -14.75
C ALA A 288 24.67 2.24 -15.41
N LEU A 289 23.73 2.84 -14.71
CA LEU A 289 22.93 3.96 -15.22
C LEU A 289 23.72 5.28 -15.13
N PRO A 290 23.41 6.27 -15.97
CA PRO A 290 23.86 7.64 -15.76
C PRO A 290 23.51 8.10 -14.33
N ASP A 291 24.46 8.73 -13.64
CA ASP A 291 24.33 9.14 -12.22
C ASP A 291 23.84 8.03 -11.28
N GLY A 292 24.13 6.77 -11.62
CA GLY A 292 23.57 5.58 -11.00
C GLY A 292 23.85 5.45 -9.50
N GLU A 293 25.03 5.86 -9.01
CA GLU A 293 25.35 5.88 -7.58
C GLU A 293 24.45 6.90 -6.84
N SER A 294 24.32 8.11 -7.37
CA SER A 294 23.47 9.15 -6.79
C SER A 294 22.00 8.74 -6.82
N TYR A 295 21.56 8.12 -7.92
CA TYR A 295 20.23 7.56 -8.06
C TYR A 295 19.97 6.47 -7.01
N TYR A 296 20.90 5.53 -6.84
CA TYR A 296 20.72 4.45 -5.87
C TYR A 296 20.68 4.96 -4.43
N ASN A 297 21.59 5.87 -4.05
CA ASN A 297 21.55 6.51 -2.72
C ASN A 297 20.24 7.26 -2.48
N HIS A 298 19.73 7.98 -3.48
CA HIS A 298 18.40 8.60 -3.42
C HIS A 298 17.30 7.54 -3.20
N ARG A 299 17.35 6.40 -3.93
CA ARG A 299 16.39 5.31 -3.76
C ARG A 299 16.41 4.71 -2.37
N LEU A 300 17.59 4.47 -1.80
CA LEU A 300 17.74 3.98 -0.42
C LEU A 300 17.08 4.93 0.57
N LYS A 301 17.39 6.24 0.48
CA LYS A 301 16.78 7.26 1.35
C LYS A 301 15.26 7.32 1.18
N LEU A 302 14.76 7.25 -0.05
CA LEU A 302 13.32 7.28 -0.33
C LEU A 302 12.59 6.08 0.27
N MET A 303 13.18 4.88 0.19
CA MET A 303 12.53 3.65 0.62
C MET A 303 12.66 3.41 2.12
N THR A 304 13.81 3.71 2.72
CA THR A 304 14.04 3.56 4.16
C THR A 304 13.62 4.77 4.98
N THR A 305 13.49 5.94 4.35
CA THR A 305 13.32 7.27 4.98
C THR A 305 14.50 7.68 5.87
N LEU A 306 15.64 6.99 5.76
CA LEU A 306 16.87 7.18 6.54
C LEU A 306 18.03 7.56 5.62
N ASP A 307 19.00 8.25 6.16
CA ASP A 307 20.25 8.62 5.47
C ASP A 307 21.32 7.55 5.74
N LEU A 308 21.10 6.35 5.17
CA LEU A 308 22.01 5.20 5.25
C LEU A 308 22.68 4.98 3.90
N SER A 309 23.99 4.77 3.92
CA SER A 309 24.75 4.37 2.73
C SER A 309 24.47 2.90 2.35
N ALA A 310 24.74 2.57 1.09
CA ALA A 310 24.67 1.20 0.61
C ALA A 310 25.58 0.24 1.41
N ASP A 311 26.78 0.71 1.83
CA ASP A 311 27.72 -0.09 2.62
C ASP A 311 27.19 -0.36 4.04
N GLU A 312 26.60 0.62 4.69
CA GLU A 312 25.97 0.43 6.00
C GLU A 312 24.84 -0.59 5.92
N ILE A 313 23.92 -0.44 4.95
CA ILE A 313 22.82 -1.39 4.75
C ILE A 313 23.34 -2.80 4.44
N HIS A 314 24.36 -2.91 3.60
CA HIS A 314 24.99 -4.20 3.27
C HIS A 314 25.55 -4.90 4.51
N ASN A 315 26.30 -4.17 5.34
CA ASN A 315 26.90 -4.73 6.55
C ASN A 315 25.84 -5.13 7.59
N ILE A 316 24.80 -4.29 7.78
CA ILE A 316 23.64 -4.66 8.60
C ILE A 316 23.02 -5.98 8.09
N GLY A 317 22.87 -6.11 6.78
CA GLY A 317 22.35 -7.34 6.18
C GLY A 317 23.21 -8.56 6.46
N LEU A 318 24.54 -8.44 6.35
CA LEU A 318 25.47 -9.56 6.65
C LEU A 318 25.38 -10.00 8.11
N GLU A 319 25.35 -9.04 9.04
CA GLU A 319 25.26 -9.30 10.49
C GLU A 319 23.92 -9.99 10.84
N GLU A 320 22.81 -9.51 10.27
CA GLU A 320 21.50 -10.09 10.51
C GLU A 320 21.35 -11.48 9.90
N VAL A 321 21.91 -11.73 8.72
CA VAL A 321 21.92 -13.08 8.11
C VAL A 321 22.71 -14.05 8.99
N GLU A 322 23.88 -13.66 9.51
CA GLU A 322 24.68 -14.50 10.41
C GLU A 322 23.91 -14.82 11.70
N ARG A 323 23.30 -13.81 12.33
CA ARG A 323 22.48 -13.99 13.54
C ARG A 323 21.34 -14.97 13.32
N LEU A 324 20.54 -14.75 12.28
CA LEU A 324 19.36 -15.54 11.96
C LEU A 324 19.72 -16.98 11.59
N ARG A 325 20.80 -17.21 10.85
CA ARG A 325 21.31 -18.56 10.59
C ARG A 325 21.66 -19.30 11.88
N GLY A 326 22.23 -18.60 12.87
CA GLY A 326 22.50 -19.17 14.19
C GLY A 326 21.24 -19.59 14.93
N GLU A 327 20.17 -18.81 14.86
CA GLU A 327 18.86 -19.14 15.45
C GLU A 327 18.18 -20.31 14.71
N MET A 328 18.22 -20.32 13.37
CA MET A 328 17.70 -21.43 12.56
C MET A 328 18.47 -22.75 12.81
N GLU A 329 19.79 -22.69 13.00
CA GLU A 329 20.60 -23.84 13.39
C GLU A 329 20.18 -24.38 14.76
N ALA A 330 19.84 -23.50 15.71
CA ALA A 330 19.33 -23.93 17.02
C ALA A 330 18.01 -24.68 16.92
N ILE A 331 17.07 -24.20 16.06
CA ILE A 331 15.80 -24.89 15.82
C ILE A 331 16.03 -26.23 15.11
N LYS A 332 16.89 -26.28 14.09
CA LYS A 332 17.27 -27.52 13.41
C LYS A 332 17.72 -28.58 14.42
N ASN A 333 18.58 -28.20 15.36
CA ASN A 333 19.09 -29.09 16.40
C ASN A 333 17.96 -29.48 17.39
N LEU A 334 17.06 -28.55 17.73
CA LEU A 334 15.91 -28.80 18.61
C LEU A 334 14.95 -29.87 18.04
N VAL A 335 14.71 -29.85 16.73
CA VAL A 335 13.86 -30.87 16.06
C VAL A 335 14.60 -32.17 15.77
N GLY A 336 15.89 -32.26 16.12
CA GLY A 336 16.69 -33.49 16.00
C GLY A 336 17.17 -33.79 14.58
N TYR A 337 17.29 -32.79 13.71
CA TYR A 337 17.84 -32.96 12.38
C TYR A 337 19.38 -32.91 12.44
N GLU A 338 20.04 -34.01 12.03
CA GLU A 338 21.48 -34.22 12.29
C GLU A 338 22.42 -33.62 11.21
N ASP A 339 21.92 -33.40 9.99
CA ASP A 339 22.71 -32.87 8.87
C ASP A 339 22.88 -31.35 8.93
N THR A 340 23.47 -30.77 7.89
CA THR A 340 23.74 -29.33 7.81
C THR A 340 22.47 -28.47 7.74
N LEU A 341 22.58 -27.17 8.07
CA LEU A 341 21.47 -26.24 7.91
C LEU A 341 21.01 -26.16 6.45
N GLN A 342 21.91 -26.28 5.50
CA GLN A 342 21.59 -26.29 4.07
C GLN A 342 20.73 -27.50 3.69
N GLU A 343 21.05 -28.68 4.20
CA GLU A 343 20.23 -29.88 3.98
C GLU A 343 18.88 -29.80 4.70
N PHE A 344 18.84 -29.13 5.86
CA PHE A 344 17.58 -28.82 6.53
C PHE A 344 16.68 -27.88 5.71
N PHE A 345 17.28 -26.88 5.03
CA PHE A 345 16.53 -26.05 4.08
C PHE A 345 15.92 -26.85 2.93
N VAL A 346 16.70 -27.80 2.38
CA VAL A 346 16.19 -28.72 1.35
C VAL A 346 15.07 -29.59 1.91
N PHE A 347 15.26 -30.18 3.10
CA PHE A 347 14.26 -31.02 3.77
C PHE A 347 12.95 -30.27 3.99
N THR A 348 12.98 -29.08 4.55
CA THR A 348 11.75 -28.30 4.82
C THR A 348 11.05 -27.85 3.53
N ARG A 349 11.79 -27.67 2.45
CA ARG A 349 11.25 -27.29 1.14
C ARG A 349 10.65 -28.45 0.35
N GLU A 350 11.18 -29.67 0.49
CA GLU A 350 10.85 -30.79 -0.40
C GLU A 350 9.99 -31.88 0.26
N ASP A 351 9.99 -31.99 1.60
CA ASP A 351 9.23 -33.04 2.28
C ASP A 351 7.73 -32.74 2.26
N PRO A 352 6.88 -33.65 1.71
CA PRO A 352 5.45 -33.45 1.59
C PRO A 352 4.71 -33.20 2.92
N GLN A 353 5.29 -33.54 4.08
CA GLN A 353 4.67 -33.28 5.37
C GLN A 353 4.39 -31.81 5.63
N PHE A 354 5.18 -30.92 5.00
CA PHE A 354 5.08 -29.47 5.16
C PHE A 354 4.06 -28.81 4.24
N TYR A 355 3.31 -29.56 3.45
CA TYR A 355 2.35 -29.01 2.50
C TYR A 355 0.98 -29.66 2.66
N TYR A 356 -0.05 -28.89 2.34
CA TYR A 356 -1.38 -29.44 2.17
C TYR A 356 -1.55 -30.01 0.76
N PRO A 357 -2.44 -31.02 0.59
CA PRO A 357 -2.75 -31.53 -0.75
C PRO A 357 -3.29 -30.42 -1.66
N ASN A 358 -2.95 -30.47 -2.95
CA ASN A 358 -3.46 -29.53 -3.94
C ASN A 358 -4.90 -29.89 -4.35
N THR A 359 -5.81 -29.86 -3.38
CA THR A 359 -7.25 -30.14 -3.50
C THR A 359 -8.04 -29.01 -2.84
N ASP A 360 -9.34 -28.95 -3.08
CA ASP A 360 -10.19 -27.92 -2.45
C ASP A 360 -10.27 -28.11 -0.93
N GLU A 361 -10.21 -29.34 -0.44
CA GLU A 361 -10.14 -29.65 0.99
C GLU A 361 -8.83 -29.13 1.59
N GLY A 362 -7.69 -29.34 0.93
CA GLY A 362 -6.39 -28.84 1.38
C GLY A 362 -6.33 -27.29 1.38
N ARG A 363 -6.96 -26.65 0.41
CA ARG A 363 -7.13 -25.18 0.40
C ARG A 363 -7.96 -24.68 1.57
N GLN A 364 -9.07 -25.36 1.85
CA GLN A 364 -9.92 -24.99 2.97
C GLN A 364 -9.18 -25.16 4.30
N GLU A 365 -8.46 -26.27 4.49
CA GLU A 365 -7.66 -26.51 5.69
C GLU A 365 -6.59 -25.41 5.89
N TYR A 366 -5.94 -24.96 4.81
CA TYR A 366 -5.01 -23.83 4.87
C TYR A 366 -5.69 -22.55 5.36
N LEU A 367 -6.89 -22.22 4.86
CA LEU A 367 -7.65 -21.04 5.29
C LEU A 367 -8.13 -21.16 6.74
N ASP A 368 -8.57 -22.36 7.15
CA ASP A 368 -9.04 -22.62 8.51
C ASP A 368 -7.90 -22.43 9.52
N VAL A 369 -6.71 -22.93 9.23
CA VAL A 369 -5.53 -22.77 10.10
C VAL A 369 -5.08 -21.31 10.19
N ASN A 370 -5.15 -20.53 9.09
CA ASN A 370 -4.91 -19.09 9.17
C ASN A 370 -5.88 -18.40 10.15
N ASN A 371 -7.17 -18.76 10.10
CA ASN A 371 -8.16 -18.20 11.03
C ASN A 371 -7.88 -18.65 12.48
N GLU A 372 -7.45 -19.88 12.73
CA GLU A 372 -7.08 -20.36 14.08
C GLU A 372 -5.92 -19.54 14.67
N TYR A 373 -4.87 -19.23 13.89
CA TYR A 373 -3.78 -18.37 14.34
C TYR A 373 -4.23 -16.93 14.59
N LEU A 374 -5.10 -16.39 13.74
CA LEU A 374 -5.65 -15.05 13.93
C LEU A 374 -6.57 -14.98 15.16
N ASP A 375 -7.39 -15.98 15.42
CA ASP A 375 -8.23 -16.05 16.62
C ASP A 375 -7.37 -16.10 17.88
N PHE A 376 -6.30 -16.92 17.89
CA PHE A 376 -5.36 -17.00 19.00
C PHE A 376 -4.72 -15.65 19.31
N ILE A 377 -4.16 -14.98 18.30
CA ILE A 377 -3.45 -13.72 18.52
C ILE A 377 -4.41 -12.58 18.88
N ASN A 378 -5.64 -12.58 18.35
CA ASN A 378 -6.66 -11.59 18.66
C ASN A 378 -7.01 -11.57 20.15
N ASP A 379 -7.05 -12.72 20.81
CA ASP A 379 -7.27 -12.83 22.25
C ASP A 379 -6.14 -12.18 23.06
N LYS A 380 -4.93 -12.06 22.51
CA LYS A 380 -3.75 -11.48 23.14
C LYS A 380 -3.60 -9.96 22.91
N LEU A 381 -4.21 -9.42 21.86
CA LEU A 381 -4.03 -8.02 21.48
C LEU A 381 -4.25 -7.04 22.66
N PRO A 382 -5.29 -7.17 23.52
CA PRO A 382 -5.52 -6.21 24.61
C PRO A 382 -4.41 -6.17 25.68
N GLU A 383 -3.55 -7.19 25.74
CA GLU A 383 -2.40 -7.22 26.64
C GLU A 383 -1.23 -6.36 26.14
N TYR A 384 -1.17 -6.14 24.82
CA TYR A 384 -0.05 -5.47 24.12
C TYR A 384 -0.44 -4.15 23.48
N PHE A 385 -1.73 -3.86 23.28
CA PHE A 385 -2.22 -2.69 22.58
C PHE A 385 -3.39 -2.04 23.32
N GLY A 386 -3.39 -0.72 23.43
CA GLY A 386 -4.53 0.07 23.86
C GLY A 386 -5.45 0.42 22.70
N LEU A 387 -4.87 0.71 21.51
CA LEU A 387 -5.60 0.94 20.27
C LEU A 387 -5.82 -0.38 19.53
N LEU A 388 -7.06 -0.67 19.18
CA LEU A 388 -7.43 -1.84 18.39
C LEU A 388 -8.23 -1.39 17.17
N PRO A 389 -8.10 -2.06 16.00
CA PRO A 389 -8.86 -1.74 14.80
C PRO A 389 -10.35 -2.04 15.01
N LYS A 390 -11.22 -1.22 14.45
CA LYS A 390 -12.68 -1.46 14.43
C LYS A 390 -13.09 -2.29 13.21
N ALA A 391 -12.34 -2.14 12.11
CA ALA A 391 -12.57 -2.89 10.89
C ALA A 391 -12.40 -4.39 11.15
N SER A 392 -13.29 -5.23 10.63
CA SER A 392 -13.14 -6.68 10.65
C SER A 392 -12.15 -7.14 9.57
N LEU A 393 -11.53 -8.31 9.82
CA LEU A 393 -10.65 -8.99 8.88
C LEU A 393 -11.31 -10.29 8.42
N ILE A 394 -11.16 -10.60 7.13
CA ILE A 394 -11.47 -11.94 6.58
C ILE A 394 -10.24 -12.51 5.88
N VAL A 395 -10.05 -13.82 5.98
CA VAL A 395 -9.05 -14.58 5.19
C VAL A 395 -9.77 -15.15 3.97
N SER A 396 -9.22 -14.95 2.79
CA SER A 396 -9.85 -15.40 1.56
C SER A 396 -8.84 -15.89 0.54
N ARG A 397 -9.23 -16.88 -0.25
CA ARG A 397 -8.54 -17.20 -1.49
C ARG A 397 -8.70 -16.06 -2.48
N VAL A 398 -7.64 -15.72 -3.22
CA VAL A 398 -7.73 -14.86 -4.39
C VAL A 398 -8.68 -15.50 -5.41
N GLU A 399 -9.50 -14.71 -6.07
CA GLU A 399 -10.42 -15.21 -7.09
C GLU A 399 -9.63 -15.94 -8.19
N SER A 400 -10.08 -17.11 -8.62
CA SER A 400 -9.33 -18.03 -9.48
C SER A 400 -8.82 -17.41 -10.79
N PHE A 401 -9.53 -16.42 -11.33
CA PHE A 401 -9.12 -15.68 -12.53
C PHE A 401 -7.98 -14.67 -12.28
N ARG A 402 -7.73 -14.33 -11.01
CA ARG A 402 -6.66 -13.41 -10.58
C ARG A 402 -5.49 -14.13 -9.93
N GLU A 403 -5.65 -15.42 -9.62
CA GLU A 403 -4.59 -16.19 -9.01
C GLU A 403 -3.35 -16.26 -9.91
N GLN A 404 -2.20 -16.21 -9.29
CA GLN A 404 -0.90 -16.36 -9.95
C GLN A 404 -0.08 -17.36 -9.15
N ASP A 405 0.50 -18.33 -9.83
CA ASP A 405 1.35 -19.34 -9.21
C ASP A 405 2.56 -18.69 -8.53
N GLY A 406 2.74 -18.99 -7.25
CA GLY A 406 3.85 -18.48 -6.45
C GLY A 406 3.80 -16.98 -6.14
N ALA A 407 2.66 -16.31 -6.39
CA ALA A 407 2.48 -14.93 -5.95
C ALA A 407 2.36 -14.85 -4.41
N ALA A 408 2.88 -13.78 -3.83
CA ALA A 408 2.83 -13.56 -2.40
C ALA A 408 1.40 -13.30 -1.92
N GLN A 409 1.11 -13.76 -0.72
CA GLN A 409 -0.07 -13.38 0.03
C GLN A 409 -0.04 -11.86 0.28
N HIS A 410 -1.20 -11.24 0.44
CA HIS A 410 -1.27 -9.81 0.62
C HIS A 410 -2.53 -9.36 1.34
N TYR A 411 -2.40 -8.26 2.07
CA TYR A 411 -3.53 -7.59 2.71
C TYR A 411 -4.13 -6.52 1.78
N ARG A 412 -5.46 -6.50 1.73
CA ARG A 412 -6.24 -5.40 1.14
C ARG A 412 -7.04 -4.69 2.23
N ALA A 413 -6.84 -3.38 2.33
CA ALA A 413 -7.52 -2.57 3.32
C ALA A 413 -9.05 -2.58 3.15
N GLY A 414 -9.74 -2.55 4.27
CA GLY A 414 -11.16 -2.31 4.36
C GLY A 414 -11.55 -0.88 3.94
N ALA A 415 -12.83 -0.59 3.97
CA ALA A 415 -13.31 0.78 3.81
C ALA A 415 -13.22 1.53 5.15
N PRO A 416 -12.78 2.81 5.17
CA PRO A 416 -12.68 3.57 6.41
C PRO A 416 -14.01 3.74 7.17
N ASP A 417 -15.13 3.68 6.45
CA ASP A 417 -16.49 3.76 7.02
C ASP A 417 -17.00 2.42 7.57
N GLY A 418 -16.20 1.34 7.48
CA GLY A 418 -16.56 0.00 7.93
C GLY A 418 -17.51 -0.77 6.99
N SER A 419 -17.90 -0.21 5.86
CA SER A 419 -18.80 -0.87 4.89
C SER A 419 -18.21 -2.11 4.24
N ARG A 420 -16.89 -2.24 4.21
CA ARG A 420 -16.15 -3.38 3.67
C ARG A 420 -15.04 -3.80 4.62
N PRO A 421 -14.91 -5.10 4.93
CA PRO A 421 -13.83 -5.62 5.77
C PRO A 421 -12.46 -5.49 5.10
N GLY A 422 -11.39 -5.54 5.90
CA GLY A 422 -10.07 -5.88 5.43
C GLY A 422 -10.01 -7.33 4.95
N VAL A 423 -9.18 -7.60 3.96
CA VAL A 423 -9.05 -8.96 3.41
C VAL A 423 -7.59 -9.36 3.34
N PHE A 424 -7.26 -10.45 4.01
CA PHE A 424 -6.02 -11.17 3.80
C PHE A 424 -6.23 -12.18 2.66
N TYR A 425 -5.56 -11.96 1.54
CA TYR A 425 -5.65 -12.78 0.35
C TYR A 425 -4.51 -13.79 0.25
N SER A 426 -4.86 -15.05 -0.06
CA SER A 426 -3.89 -16.12 -0.36
C SER A 426 -4.04 -16.60 -1.80
N HIS A 427 -2.92 -16.66 -2.55
CA HIS A 427 -2.84 -17.31 -3.85
C HIS A 427 -2.67 -18.81 -3.64
N MET A 428 -3.63 -19.60 -4.07
CA MET A 428 -3.72 -21.03 -3.74
C MET A 428 -3.85 -21.92 -4.98
N SER A 429 -3.44 -21.43 -6.15
CA SER A 429 -3.45 -22.21 -7.40
C SER A 429 -2.53 -23.43 -7.31
N ASP A 430 -1.36 -23.29 -6.65
CA ASP A 430 -0.42 -24.36 -6.37
C ASP A 430 -0.09 -24.45 -4.86
N MET A 431 -0.69 -25.42 -4.19
CA MET A 431 -0.49 -25.66 -2.76
C MET A 431 0.92 -26.15 -2.41
N SER A 432 1.71 -26.60 -3.38
CA SER A 432 3.10 -27.01 -3.15
C SER A 432 4.06 -25.86 -2.90
N THR A 433 3.60 -24.62 -3.11
CA THR A 433 4.36 -23.41 -2.81
C THR A 433 4.04 -22.79 -1.45
N LEU A 434 3.03 -23.33 -0.74
CA LEU A 434 2.49 -22.81 0.52
C LEU A 434 2.86 -23.72 1.69
N ALA A 435 4.04 -23.53 2.25
CA ALA A 435 4.53 -24.35 3.35
C ALA A 435 3.73 -24.09 4.63
N LYS A 436 3.31 -25.17 5.33
CA LYS A 436 2.56 -25.12 6.59
C LYS A 436 3.28 -24.30 7.67
N PHE A 437 4.59 -24.42 7.74
CA PHE A 437 5.39 -23.72 8.74
C PHE A 437 5.47 -22.20 8.53
N GLN A 438 5.02 -21.69 7.39
CA GLN A 438 4.96 -20.25 7.12
C GLN A 438 3.56 -19.63 7.36
N ILE A 439 2.53 -20.46 7.63
CA ILE A 439 1.15 -19.96 7.75
C ILE A 439 1.03 -18.96 8.90
N GLU A 440 1.57 -19.31 10.07
CA GLU A 440 1.48 -18.49 11.28
C GLU A 440 2.18 -17.13 11.08
N ASP A 441 3.37 -17.14 10.48
CA ASP A 441 4.16 -15.96 10.17
C ASP A 441 3.41 -14.98 9.25
N ILE A 442 2.89 -15.51 8.14
CA ILE A 442 2.16 -14.73 7.15
C ILE A 442 0.82 -14.23 7.72
N ALA A 443 0.12 -15.04 8.53
CA ALA A 443 -1.13 -14.63 9.18
C ALA A 443 -0.92 -13.41 10.08
N TYR A 444 0.17 -13.37 10.85
CA TYR A 444 0.50 -12.25 11.71
C TYR A 444 1.03 -11.04 10.94
N HIS A 445 1.70 -11.23 9.80
CA HIS A 445 2.14 -10.16 8.92
C HIS A 445 0.97 -9.45 8.24
N GLU A 446 0.10 -10.21 7.56
CA GLU A 446 -1.02 -9.67 6.77
C GLU A 446 -2.23 -9.30 7.63
N GLY A 447 -2.44 -10.06 8.70
CA GLY A 447 -3.54 -9.87 9.64
C GLY A 447 -3.18 -9.00 10.85
N ASN A 448 -3.53 -9.51 12.03
CA ASN A 448 -3.18 -8.92 13.32
C ASN A 448 -1.95 -9.64 13.91
N PRO A 449 -1.05 -8.90 14.57
CA PRO A 449 -1.01 -7.43 14.75
C PRO A 449 -0.36 -6.66 13.61
N GLY A 450 -0.19 -7.25 12.41
CA GLY A 450 0.53 -6.71 11.27
C GLY A 450 -0.25 -5.67 10.45
N HIS A 451 -0.32 -5.89 9.12
CA HIS A 451 -0.87 -4.91 8.17
C HIS A 451 -2.32 -4.52 8.45
N HIS A 452 -3.19 -5.50 8.76
CA HIS A 452 -4.59 -5.19 9.05
C HIS A 452 -4.70 -4.19 10.20
N MET A 453 -4.03 -4.47 11.31
CA MET A 453 -4.09 -3.61 12.49
C MET A 453 -3.54 -2.21 12.21
N GLN A 454 -2.33 -2.11 11.66
CA GLN A 454 -1.67 -0.83 11.40
C GLN A 454 -2.48 0.05 10.44
N ILE A 455 -2.93 -0.52 9.32
CA ILE A 455 -3.62 0.23 8.27
C ILE A 455 -5.03 0.62 8.71
N SER A 456 -5.75 -0.28 9.39
CA SER A 456 -7.10 0.02 9.89
C SER A 456 -7.09 1.12 10.95
N ILE A 457 -6.19 1.05 11.95
CA ILE A 457 -6.03 2.11 12.94
C ILE A 457 -5.74 3.45 12.26
N GLN A 458 -4.83 3.48 11.28
CA GLN A 458 -4.51 4.70 10.54
C GLN A 458 -5.73 5.26 9.79
N GLN A 459 -6.52 4.42 9.12
CA GLN A 459 -7.72 4.84 8.40
C GLN A 459 -8.83 5.36 9.33
N GLU A 460 -8.83 4.91 10.59
CA GLU A 460 -9.81 5.29 11.61
C GLU A 460 -9.45 6.56 12.39
N LEU A 461 -8.29 7.19 12.11
CA LEU A 461 -7.90 8.46 12.73
C LEU A 461 -8.86 9.59 12.31
N THR A 462 -9.41 10.32 13.29
CA THR A 462 -10.43 11.36 13.06
C THR A 462 -9.97 12.77 13.38
N GLU A 463 -8.90 12.94 14.16
CA GLU A 463 -8.43 14.26 14.63
C GLU A 463 -7.17 14.74 13.88
N VAL A 464 -6.86 14.08 12.77
CA VAL A 464 -5.74 14.39 11.89
C VAL A 464 -6.24 14.76 10.50
N PRO A 465 -5.47 15.54 9.70
CA PRO A 465 -5.85 15.80 8.31
C PRO A 465 -5.94 14.52 7.48
N ARG A 466 -6.86 14.49 6.52
CA ARG A 466 -7.15 13.33 5.67
C ARG A 466 -5.91 12.73 4.99
N PHE A 467 -4.94 13.56 4.56
CA PHE A 467 -3.73 13.03 3.92
C PHE A 467 -2.97 12.06 4.82
N ARG A 468 -2.95 12.26 6.14
CA ARG A 468 -2.29 11.37 7.09
C ARG A 468 -2.94 9.99 7.16
N THR A 469 -4.25 9.90 6.98
CA THR A 469 -4.94 8.59 6.95
C THR A 469 -4.60 7.77 5.71
N GLN A 470 -4.03 8.40 4.68
CA GLN A 470 -3.66 7.77 3.41
C GLN A 470 -2.13 7.72 3.18
N TYR A 471 -1.34 8.41 4.00
CA TYR A 471 0.11 8.43 3.85
C TYR A 471 0.70 7.04 4.08
N ARG A 472 1.66 6.66 3.24
CA ARG A 472 2.36 5.37 3.33
C ARG A 472 3.84 5.55 3.05
N THR A 473 4.67 4.82 3.79
CA THR A 473 6.08 4.64 3.51
C THR A 473 6.44 3.18 3.71
N THR A 474 7.21 2.63 2.78
CA THR A 474 7.55 1.20 2.77
C THR A 474 8.22 0.77 4.07
N ALA A 475 9.19 1.56 4.57
CA ALA A 475 9.90 1.23 5.80
C ALA A 475 8.99 1.15 7.03
N TYR A 476 7.97 2.01 7.11
CA TYR A 476 7.02 1.94 8.22
C TYR A 476 6.06 0.75 8.07
N THR A 477 5.40 0.64 6.91
CA THR A 477 4.36 -0.37 6.71
C THR A 477 4.92 -1.79 6.74
N GLU A 478 5.98 -2.06 5.98
CA GLU A 478 6.61 -3.38 5.92
C GLU A 478 7.45 -3.69 7.15
N GLY A 479 8.09 -2.64 7.69
CA GLY A 479 8.83 -2.76 8.96
C GLY A 479 7.92 -3.10 10.13
N TRP A 480 6.71 -2.54 10.16
CA TRP A 480 5.69 -2.92 11.14
C TRP A 480 5.23 -4.36 10.97
N GLY A 481 4.95 -4.82 9.73
CA GLY A 481 4.58 -6.22 9.46
C GLY A 481 5.61 -7.19 10.03
N LEU A 482 6.91 -6.98 9.76
CA LEU A 482 7.99 -7.80 10.32
C LEU A 482 8.14 -7.66 11.83
N TYR A 483 7.94 -6.45 12.39
CA TYR A 483 7.94 -6.25 13.83
C TYR A 483 6.79 -7.02 14.49
N ALA A 484 5.63 -7.08 13.85
CA ALA A 484 4.47 -7.84 14.31
C ALA A 484 4.74 -9.34 14.35
N GLU A 485 5.42 -9.92 13.35
CA GLU A 485 5.87 -11.33 13.35
C GLU A 485 6.78 -11.61 14.56
N TRP A 486 7.76 -10.74 14.80
CA TRP A 486 8.67 -10.84 15.93
C TRP A 486 7.96 -10.67 17.28
N LEU A 487 7.03 -9.70 17.38
CA LEU A 487 6.23 -9.46 18.58
C LEU A 487 5.30 -10.63 18.89
N ALA A 488 4.71 -11.26 17.88
CA ALA A 488 3.80 -12.38 18.06
C ALA A 488 4.44 -13.56 18.80
N LYS A 489 5.75 -13.78 18.66
CA LYS A 489 6.47 -14.76 19.47
C LYS A 489 6.46 -14.42 20.96
N GLU A 490 6.63 -13.15 21.33
CA GLU A 490 6.52 -12.69 22.72
C GLU A 490 5.07 -12.81 23.23
N MET A 491 4.09 -12.68 22.35
CA MET A 491 2.66 -12.85 22.67
C MET A 491 2.25 -14.32 22.85
N GLY A 492 3.17 -15.27 22.63
CA GLY A 492 2.96 -16.71 22.82
C GLY A 492 2.66 -17.48 21.52
N GLY A 493 2.84 -16.86 20.37
CA GLY A 493 2.83 -17.54 19.08
C GLY A 493 4.10 -18.36 18.84
N PHE A 494 4.12 -19.11 17.74
CA PHE A 494 5.26 -19.92 17.29
C PHE A 494 5.73 -20.97 18.31
N GLU A 495 4.78 -21.62 19.00
CA GLU A 495 5.10 -22.70 19.96
C GLU A 495 5.65 -23.95 19.27
N ASP A 496 5.20 -24.25 18.04
CA ASP A 496 5.78 -25.31 17.22
C ASP A 496 7.16 -24.88 16.69
N PRO A 497 8.24 -25.67 16.92
CA PRO A 497 9.56 -25.32 16.39
C PRO A 497 9.60 -25.13 14.87
N TYR A 498 8.80 -25.84 14.09
CA TYR A 498 8.73 -25.62 12.64
C TYR A 498 8.04 -24.30 12.30
N SER A 499 7.02 -23.90 13.06
CA SER A 499 6.39 -22.59 12.90
C SER A 499 7.36 -21.45 13.23
N ASP A 500 8.17 -21.58 14.32
CA ASP A 500 9.24 -20.61 14.64
C ASP A 500 10.35 -20.61 13.58
N PHE A 501 10.65 -21.76 12.97
CA PHE A 501 11.52 -21.81 11.81
C PHE A 501 10.92 -21.04 10.61
N GLY A 502 9.61 -21.11 10.42
CA GLY A 502 8.88 -20.34 9.40
C GLY A 502 9.03 -18.83 9.59
N ARG A 503 8.85 -18.35 10.83
CA ARG A 503 9.09 -16.96 11.19
C ARG A 503 10.52 -16.52 10.87
N LEU A 504 11.51 -17.35 11.26
CA LEU A 504 12.92 -17.05 10.94
C LEU A 504 13.20 -17.11 9.43
N ALA A 505 12.52 -17.98 8.68
CA ALA A 505 12.62 -18.02 7.22
C ALA A 505 12.05 -16.76 6.58
N GLY A 506 10.97 -16.21 7.12
CA GLY A 506 10.42 -14.90 6.75
C GLY A 506 11.41 -13.77 7.05
N GLU A 507 11.96 -13.72 8.26
CA GLU A 507 12.88 -12.68 8.69
C GLU A 507 14.23 -12.72 7.93
N ILE A 508 14.83 -13.92 7.75
CA ILE A 508 16.10 -14.05 7.03
C ILE A 508 15.95 -13.69 5.55
N TRP A 509 14.80 -14.00 4.93
CA TRP A 509 14.53 -13.53 3.58
C TRP A 509 14.68 -12.02 3.48
N ARG A 510 14.12 -11.28 4.46
CA ARG A 510 14.19 -9.81 4.48
C ARG A 510 15.59 -9.30 4.85
N ALA A 511 16.38 -10.04 5.64
CA ALA A 511 17.78 -9.73 5.90
C ALA A 511 18.66 -9.93 4.66
N VAL A 512 18.46 -11.03 3.93
CA VAL A 512 19.16 -11.31 2.66
C VAL A 512 18.89 -10.22 1.62
N ARG A 513 17.70 -9.62 1.60
CA ARG A 513 17.38 -8.50 0.70
C ARG A 513 18.32 -7.31 0.88
N LEU A 514 18.76 -7.01 2.12
CA LEU A 514 19.71 -5.93 2.38
C LEU A 514 21.06 -6.17 1.67
N VAL A 515 21.53 -7.42 1.72
CA VAL A 515 22.80 -7.81 1.09
C VAL A 515 22.69 -7.88 -0.43
N VAL A 516 21.60 -8.45 -0.93
CA VAL A 516 21.41 -8.69 -2.37
C VAL A 516 21.09 -7.39 -3.12
N ASP A 517 20.21 -6.55 -2.61
CA ASP A 517 19.86 -5.26 -3.25
C ASP A 517 21.10 -4.36 -3.36
N THR A 518 21.85 -4.20 -2.25
CA THR A 518 23.11 -3.42 -2.25
C THR A 518 24.21 -4.11 -3.05
N GLY A 519 24.24 -5.44 -3.06
CA GLY A 519 25.12 -6.25 -3.90
C GLY A 519 24.94 -5.96 -5.38
N ILE A 520 23.68 -5.96 -5.85
CA ILE A 520 23.31 -5.67 -7.22
C ILE A 520 23.63 -4.22 -7.59
N HIS A 521 23.15 -3.26 -6.80
CA HIS A 521 23.10 -1.86 -7.22
C HIS A 521 24.34 -1.05 -6.86
N SER A 522 25.15 -1.51 -5.88
CA SER A 522 26.37 -0.83 -5.45
C SER A 522 27.64 -1.67 -5.68
N LYS A 523 27.57 -3.01 -5.50
CA LYS A 523 28.76 -3.89 -5.55
C LYS A 523 28.86 -4.68 -6.87
N GLN A 524 28.02 -4.38 -7.87
CA GLN A 524 28.05 -4.94 -9.21
C GLN A 524 27.86 -6.47 -9.26
N TRP A 525 27.06 -7.02 -8.34
CA TRP A 525 26.71 -8.43 -8.39
C TRP A 525 25.91 -8.76 -9.63
N SER A 526 26.23 -9.89 -10.25
CA SER A 526 25.41 -10.48 -11.31
C SER A 526 24.11 -11.08 -10.73
N GLU A 527 23.12 -11.35 -11.58
CA GLU A 527 21.90 -12.05 -11.20
C GLU A 527 22.21 -13.41 -10.56
N ASP A 528 23.13 -14.18 -11.13
CA ASP A 528 23.50 -15.50 -10.60
C ASP A 528 24.22 -15.41 -9.24
N GLN A 529 25.06 -14.40 -9.01
CA GLN A 529 25.65 -14.17 -7.69
C GLN A 529 24.60 -13.84 -6.64
N ALA A 530 23.64 -12.99 -6.99
CA ALA A 530 22.52 -12.63 -6.13
C ALA A 530 21.62 -13.83 -5.80
N VAL A 531 21.27 -14.61 -6.81
CA VAL A 531 20.49 -15.86 -6.67
C VAL A 531 21.24 -16.86 -5.79
N GLN A 532 22.54 -17.09 -6.03
CA GLN A 532 23.32 -18.04 -5.24
C GLN A 532 23.41 -17.64 -3.77
N TYR A 533 23.67 -16.35 -3.48
CA TYR A 533 23.68 -15.87 -2.09
C TYR A 533 22.33 -16.09 -1.39
N PHE A 534 21.25 -15.90 -2.10
CA PHE A 534 19.91 -16.13 -1.59
C PHE A 534 19.66 -17.61 -1.26
N LEU A 535 20.02 -18.51 -2.19
CA LEU A 535 19.88 -19.97 -2.04
C LEU A 535 20.75 -20.52 -0.91
N ASP A 536 21.93 -19.96 -0.70
CA ASP A 536 22.85 -20.38 0.36
C ASP A 536 22.33 -20.00 1.76
N ASN A 537 21.40 -19.04 1.86
CA ASN A 537 20.99 -18.47 3.13
C ASN A 537 19.50 -18.64 3.45
N THR A 538 18.68 -19.18 2.54
CA THR A 538 17.24 -19.32 2.77
C THR A 538 16.69 -20.67 2.30
N PRO A 539 15.56 -21.15 2.86
CA PRO A 539 14.86 -22.34 2.39
C PRO A 539 14.00 -22.10 1.14
N ILE A 540 14.09 -20.93 0.49
CA ILE A 540 13.21 -20.53 -0.60
C ILE A 540 13.56 -21.27 -1.90
N PRO A 541 12.58 -21.74 -2.70
CA PRO A 541 12.83 -22.39 -3.99
C PRO A 541 13.48 -21.45 -5.03
N GLU A 542 14.37 -22.00 -5.87
CA GLU A 542 15.16 -21.21 -6.85
C GLU A 542 14.27 -20.35 -7.78
N GLY A 543 13.13 -20.86 -8.24
CA GLY A 543 12.23 -20.09 -9.12
C GLY A 543 11.70 -18.82 -8.44
N ALA A 544 11.31 -18.92 -7.16
CA ALA A 544 10.89 -17.77 -6.38
C ALA A 544 12.05 -16.80 -6.12
N VAL A 545 13.23 -17.32 -5.78
CA VAL A 545 14.45 -16.53 -5.58
C VAL A 545 14.80 -15.74 -6.84
N ARG A 546 14.80 -16.37 -8.01
CA ARG A 546 15.12 -15.70 -9.27
C ARG A 546 14.11 -14.59 -9.60
N SER A 547 12.83 -14.85 -9.43
CA SER A 547 11.76 -13.85 -9.59
C SER A 547 11.97 -12.65 -8.64
N GLU A 548 12.37 -12.90 -7.40
CA GLU A 548 12.65 -11.85 -6.41
C GLU A 548 13.90 -11.04 -6.78
N VAL A 549 14.99 -11.69 -7.15
CA VAL A 549 16.22 -11.01 -7.59
C VAL A 549 15.94 -10.11 -8.81
N GLN A 550 15.15 -10.59 -9.77
CA GLN A 550 14.72 -9.78 -10.90
C GLN A 550 13.87 -8.58 -10.47
N ARG A 551 13.00 -8.75 -9.47
CA ARG A 551 12.24 -7.63 -8.89
C ARG A 551 13.16 -6.58 -8.29
N TYR A 552 14.29 -6.98 -7.66
CA TYR A 552 15.24 -6.02 -7.09
C TYR A 552 15.95 -5.24 -8.20
N PHE A 553 16.42 -5.90 -9.26
CA PHE A 553 16.98 -5.21 -10.43
C PHE A 553 16.03 -4.14 -10.99
N ALA A 554 14.72 -4.42 -11.02
CA ALA A 554 13.71 -3.51 -11.55
C ALA A 554 13.32 -2.38 -10.58
N GLY A 555 13.53 -2.57 -9.27
CA GLY A 555 13.11 -1.65 -8.22
C GLY A 555 14.18 -1.34 -7.17
N PRO A 556 15.28 -0.65 -7.53
CA PRO A 556 16.39 -0.39 -6.63
C PRO A 556 15.98 0.17 -5.27
N GLY A 557 16.52 -0.39 -4.20
CA GLY A 557 16.35 0.07 -2.83
C GLY A 557 15.04 -0.35 -2.16
N GLN A 558 14.00 -0.77 -2.90
CA GLN A 558 12.70 -1.10 -2.30
C GLN A 558 12.80 -2.27 -1.30
N ALA A 559 13.59 -3.27 -1.66
CA ALA A 559 13.73 -4.48 -0.86
C ALA A 559 14.42 -4.23 0.50
N THR A 560 15.19 -3.14 0.65
CA THR A 560 15.90 -2.81 1.89
C THR A 560 14.98 -2.27 2.98
N ALA A 561 13.83 -1.70 2.61
CA ALA A 561 12.94 -1.01 3.54
C ALA A 561 12.36 -1.92 4.64
N TYR A 562 12.12 -3.18 4.34
CA TYR A 562 11.49 -4.16 5.23
C TYR A 562 12.27 -4.36 6.53
N LYS A 563 13.48 -4.89 6.41
CA LYS A 563 14.32 -5.23 7.57
C LYS A 563 14.82 -3.97 8.28
N ILE A 564 15.19 -2.93 7.54
CA ILE A 564 15.56 -1.63 8.12
C ILE A 564 14.39 -1.06 8.94
N GLY A 565 13.17 -1.11 8.42
CA GLY A 565 11.98 -0.68 9.15
C GLY A 565 11.78 -1.46 10.45
N MET A 566 11.80 -2.79 10.40
CA MET A 566 11.68 -3.67 11.58
C MET A 566 12.68 -3.30 12.67
N MET A 567 13.96 -3.18 12.31
CA MET A 567 15.03 -2.88 13.26
C MET A 567 14.80 -1.54 13.95
N ASN A 568 14.26 -0.54 13.24
CA ASN A 568 13.95 0.77 13.82
C ASN A 568 12.77 0.72 14.81
N PHE A 569 11.75 -0.12 14.60
CA PHE A 569 10.72 -0.35 15.61
C PHE A 569 11.29 -1.05 16.86
N GLN A 570 12.15 -2.04 16.66
CA GLN A 570 12.83 -2.73 17.76
C GLN A 570 13.74 -1.78 18.54
N GLU A 571 14.51 -0.93 17.86
CA GLU A 571 15.36 0.09 18.47
C GLU A 571 14.57 1.13 19.25
N ALA A 572 13.47 1.66 18.67
CA ALA A 572 12.60 2.61 19.35
C ALA A 572 12.01 2.02 20.64
N ARG A 573 11.58 0.75 20.60
CA ARG A 573 11.10 0.02 21.77
C ARG A 573 12.21 -0.17 22.81
N ALA A 574 13.37 -0.65 22.40
CA ALA A 574 14.51 -0.88 23.31
C ALA A 574 14.96 0.41 24.00
N ASN A 575 14.99 1.53 23.27
CA ASN A 575 15.30 2.85 23.81
C ASN A 575 14.24 3.28 24.86
N ALA A 576 12.97 3.06 24.60
CA ALA A 576 11.89 3.36 25.54
C ALA A 576 11.96 2.47 26.79
N GLN A 577 12.17 1.18 26.64
CA GLN A 577 12.37 0.25 27.77
C GLN A 577 13.57 0.64 28.63
N SER A 578 14.70 0.98 28.01
CA SER A 578 15.90 1.40 28.72
C SER A 578 15.71 2.71 29.49
N ALA A 579 14.98 3.67 28.92
CA ALA A 579 14.78 4.98 29.49
C ALA A 579 13.74 5.01 30.62
N LEU A 580 12.69 4.20 30.53
CA LEU A 580 11.55 4.17 31.45
C LEU A 580 11.67 3.05 32.51
N GLY A 581 12.47 2.02 32.27
CA GLY A 581 12.65 0.90 33.20
C GLY A 581 11.32 0.24 33.59
N ASP A 582 11.02 0.20 34.90
CA ASP A 582 9.79 -0.41 35.44
C ASP A 582 8.51 0.37 35.05
N ASP A 583 8.64 1.61 34.60
CA ASP A 583 7.53 2.46 34.16
C ASP A 583 7.20 2.27 32.65
N PHE A 584 7.92 1.40 31.95
CA PHE A 584 7.63 1.09 30.57
C PHE A 584 6.34 0.30 30.42
N ASP A 585 5.38 0.85 29.66
CA ASP A 585 4.15 0.17 29.27
C ASP A 585 4.17 -0.11 27.76
N ILE A 586 4.16 -1.40 27.39
CA ILE A 586 4.17 -1.85 25.99
C ILE A 586 2.95 -1.38 25.22
N ARG A 587 1.79 -1.27 25.86
CA ARG A 587 0.55 -0.79 25.24
C ARG A 587 0.67 0.68 24.89
N ALA A 588 1.17 1.50 25.82
CA ALA A 588 1.40 2.92 25.58
C ALA A 588 2.43 3.13 24.46
N PHE A 589 3.50 2.31 24.43
CA PHE A 589 4.47 2.36 23.33
C PHE A 589 3.82 2.10 21.97
N HIS A 590 3.04 1.03 21.84
CA HIS A 590 2.35 0.72 20.59
C HIS A 590 1.30 1.76 20.21
N ASP A 591 0.59 2.31 21.20
CA ASP A 591 -0.41 3.37 20.96
C ASP A 591 0.25 4.67 20.45
N ILE A 592 1.44 5.03 20.97
CA ILE A 592 2.23 6.16 20.48
C ILE A 592 2.69 5.93 19.04
N VAL A 593 3.13 4.73 18.71
CA VAL A 593 3.60 4.39 17.37
C VAL A 593 2.43 4.38 16.38
N LEU A 594 1.40 3.57 16.64
CA LEU A 594 0.27 3.36 15.70
C LEU A 594 -0.69 4.55 15.62
N GLY A 595 -0.90 5.26 16.73
CA GLY A 595 -1.84 6.38 16.83
C GLY A 595 -1.44 7.61 15.99
N ALA A 596 -0.22 7.63 15.47
CA ALA A 596 0.20 8.64 14.50
C ALA A 596 -0.20 8.30 13.06
N GLY A 597 -0.57 7.05 12.78
CA GLY A 597 -0.56 6.49 11.44
C GLY A 597 0.88 6.28 10.93
N ALA A 598 1.04 5.87 9.67
CA ALA A 598 2.36 5.74 9.08
C ALA A 598 3.05 7.11 8.96
N VAL A 599 4.31 7.16 9.36
CA VAL A 599 5.17 8.35 9.29
C VAL A 599 6.58 7.96 8.83
N PRO A 600 7.42 8.88 8.34
CA PRO A 600 8.84 8.64 8.15
C PRO A 600 9.50 8.14 9.44
N ILE A 601 10.41 7.19 9.34
CA ILE A 601 11.09 6.57 10.51
C ILE A 601 11.69 7.61 11.48
N PRO A 602 12.38 8.68 11.03
CA PRO A 602 12.88 9.71 11.97
C PRO A 602 11.76 10.40 12.76
N MET A 603 10.59 10.61 12.16
CA MET A 603 9.44 11.23 12.86
C MET A 603 8.83 10.26 13.88
N MET A 604 8.81 8.97 13.59
CA MET A 604 8.42 7.94 14.56
C MET A 604 9.36 7.95 15.77
N HIS A 605 10.68 7.94 15.56
CA HIS A 605 11.65 8.03 16.65
C HIS A 605 11.50 9.32 17.47
N ALA A 606 11.31 10.48 16.83
CA ALA A 606 11.10 11.74 17.51
C ALA A 606 9.84 11.71 18.40
N ARG A 607 8.75 11.09 17.93
CA ARG A 607 7.51 10.92 18.69
C ARG A 607 7.70 10.01 19.91
N VAL A 608 8.40 8.88 19.76
CA VAL A 608 8.72 7.98 20.88
C VAL A 608 9.63 8.67 21.90
N GLN A 609 10.65 9.40 21.47
CA GLN A 609 11.54 10.14 22.36
C GLN A 609 10.79 11.21 23.19
N ARG A 610 9.85 11.89 22.58
CA ARG A 610 8.99 12.86 23.29
C ARG A 610 8.12 12.18 24.33
N TRP A 611 7.45 11.09 23.98
CA TRP A 611 6.68 10.30 24.94
C TRP A 611 7.52 9.84 26.14
N ILE A 612 8.77 9.40 25.92
CA ILE A 612 9.71 9.07 26.99
C ILE A 612 9.92 10.27 27.92
N GLN A 613 10.19 11.46 27.38
CA GLN A 613 10.44 12.67 28.16
C GLN A 613 9.21 13.09 28.98
N GLU A 614 8.03 13.03 28.42
CA GLU A 614 6.75 13.34 29.06
C GLU A 614 6.46 12.35 30.21
N SER A 615 6.69 11.05 29.97
CA SER A 615 6.52 10.00 30.98
C SER A 615 7.47 10.18 32.17
N GLN A 616 8.72 10.59 31.95
CA GLN A 616 9.70 10.88 33.00
C GLN A 616 9.38 12.13 33.83
N GLN A 617 8.64 13.10 33.25
CA GLN A 617 8.28 14.35 33.93
C GLN A 617 6.96 14.25 34.69
N SER A 618 6.10 13.29 34.36
CA SER A 618 4.82 13.08 35.04
C SER A 618 5.05 12.29 36.31
N PRO A 619 4.82 12.86 37.52
CA PRO A 619 4.91 12.07 38.75
C PRO A 619 3.84 10.97 38.69
N GLN A 620 4.25 9.73 38.84
CA GLN A 620 3.33 8.61 39.00
C GLN A 620 2.51 8.80 40.31
N PRO A 621 1.19 8.49 40.31
CA PRO A 621 0.32 8.68 41.47
C PRO A 621 0.62 7.74 42.61
#